data_e849d239978d4181f7ce4bd0474284f8
#
_entry.id   e849d239978d4181f7ce4bd0474284f8
#
_cell.length_a   1.000
_cell.length_b   1.000
_cell.length_c   1.000
_cell.angle_alpha   90.00
_cell.angle_beta   90.00
_cell.angle_gamma   90.00
#
_symmetry.space_group_name_H-M   'P 1'
#
loop_
_entity.id
_entity.type
_entity.pdbx_description
1 polymer ?
#
loop_
_entity_poly.entity_id
_entity_poly.type
_entity_poly.pdbx_seq_one_letter_code
_entity_poly.pdbx_strand_id
1 'polypeptide(L)'
;MRLLGTLVLAAGAVAQTVPLKDRVLILVNDRVPEGVSVGQYYAAKRNIPAANILHLKTVAGEQISQDEFKDQIENPLRKFLDAGGGAMRRKILYIVPTYGVPVKIAQQFAVDSVLAMMYAGHEDLKPPLRNPYSGDTGSRPPHFAEWSDTVAAANNFKMFVVTRLDGPTPAIAKGLVDKAIQAETSLTLKSGIAYFDSQGTRHPDEWQYKIDEEIKAAAELSRKAGFETVLNVQANALCGSMFPPPPQYGYDAKKQQIAVAAQGATAAAAFTFTPIAEGDFTFQVAEGGVQNTGNSITLTLGSSSEKSRVRLFYPFVPFRQWNTSDEIVLEKTVDGTVAARTAVPVKNDGKVMNQFGALRLSVRKTRLAVYRDGVEIAAVEDKSGKLLKLEKASLSANCWGFSIKGLAVTDGSGATIWDDRFATDSTARYRWQTSPRPGVNALWVWGWYGQAFDSYRFVPGAVGAQLTSFTAINIRTPNNADPKMYSWGAARWGGNWVPRMLEQGVTATWGAVTEPYATRYAQGGNVFDHLWAGYNFGDSFYIAQNAVRWVMVAVGDPLYSPRLFAH
;
A
#
# COMPACT_ATOMS: atom_id res chain seq x y z
N MET A 1 -74.75 -0.60 -32.12
CA MET A 1 -74.12 -1.60 -31.24
C MET A 1 -72.71 -1.08 -30.93
N ARG A 2 -72.50 -0.47 -29.78
CA ARG A 2 -71.18 0.03 -29.35
C ARG A 2 -70.60 -0.98 -28.39
N LEU A 3 -69.48 -1.62 -28.77
CA LEU A 3 -68.70 -2.46 -27.87
C LEU A 3 -67.84 -1.55 -26.99
N LEU A 4 -68.07 -1.52 -25.67
CA LEU A 4 -67.15 -1.02 -24.67
C LEU A 4 -66.09 -2.06 -24.44
N GLY A 5 -64.84 -1.78 -24.82
CA GLY A 5 -63.68 -2.53 -24.43
C GLY A 5 -63.22 -2.12 -23.03
N THR A 6 -63.28 -3.05 -22.09
CA THR A 6 -62.78 -2.84 -20.72
C THR A 6 -61.27 -2.99 -20.75
N LEU A 7 -60.54 -1.89 -20.51
CA LEU A 7 -59.07 -1.89 -20.32
C LEU A 7 -58.77 -2.41 -18.93
N VAL A 8 -58.25 -3.63 -18.81
CA VAL A 8 -57.71 -4.14 -17.55
C VAL A 8 -56.29 -3.59 -17.38
N LEU A 9 -56.14 -2.59 -16.53
CA LEU A 9 -54.84 -2.14 -16.05
C LEU A 9 -54.27 -3.21 -15.09
N ALA A 10 -53.34 -3.99 -15.56
CA ALA A 10 -52.52 -4.82 -14.71
C ALA A 10 -51.60 -3.90 -13.88
N ALA A 11 -51.93 -3.68 -12.63
CA ALA A 11 -51.05 -3.04 -11.65
C ALA A 11 -49.85 -3.96 -11.44
N GLY A 12 -48.73 -3.68 -12.10
CA GLY A 12 -47.45 -4.30 -11.81
C GLY A 12 -47.08 -3.99 -10.36
N ALA A 13 -47.10 -4.99 -9.50
CA ALA A 13 -46.55 -4.88 -8.16
C ALA A 13 -45.06 -4.52 -8.30
N VAL A 14 -44.71 -3.29 -8.02
CA VAL A 14 -43.31 -2.89 -7.83
C VAL A 14 -42.81 -3.70 -6.65
N ALA A 15 -41.99 -4.70 -6.91
CA ALA A 15 -41.36 -5.47 -5.86
C ALA A 15 -40.58 -4.51 -4.97
N GLN A 16 -41.00 -4.39 -3.71
CA GLN A 16 -40.38 -3.49 -2.76
C GLN A 16 -38.96 -4.01 -2.51
N THR A 17 -37.96 -3.26 -2.96
CA THR A 17 -36.55 -3.65 -2.79
C THR A 17 -36.21 -3.71 -1.32
N VAL A 18 -35.70 -4.85 -0.85
CA VAL A 18 -35.30 -5.06 0.53
C VAL A 18 -34.14 -4.10 0.85
N PRO A 19 -34.22 -3.23 1.87
CA PRO A 19 -33.13 -2.32 2.23
C PRO A 19 -31.83 -3.06 2.51
N LEU A 20 -30.68 -2.50 2.07
CA LEU A 20 -29.36 -3.16 2.23
C LEU A 20 -29.05 -3.50 3.69
N LYS A 21 -29.42 -2.64 4.65
CA LYS A 21 -29.24 -2.90 6.09
C LYS A 21 -29.92 -4.19 6.57
N ASP A 22 -31.03 -4.58 5.94
CA ASP A 22 -31.74 -5.80 6.27
C ASP A 22 -31.11 -7.05 5.63
N ARG A 23 -30.17 -6.84 4.70
CA ARG A 23 -29.45 -7.89 3.96
C ARG A 23 -28.05 -8.16 4.52
N VAL A 24 -27.69 -7.56 5.65
CA VAL A 24 -26.43 -7.76 6.37
C VAL A 24 -26.62 -8.77 7.48
N LEU A 25 -25.68 -9.71 7.61
CA LEU A 25 -25.54 -10.66 8.72
C LEU A 25 -24.22 -10.39 9.44
N ILE A 26 -24.30 -10.14 10.73
CA ILE A 26 -23.13 -9.88 11.59
C ILE A 26 -22.76 -11.18 12.30
N LEU A 27 -21.48 -11.58 12.23
CA LEU A 27 -20.96 -12.73 12.97
C LEU A 27 -20.17 -12.21 14.18
N VAL A 28 -20.58 -12.64 15.38
CA VAL A 28 -19.89 -12.31 16.63
C VAL A 28 -19.38 -13.59 17.30
N ASN A 29 -18.27 -13.52 18.02
CA ASN A 29 -17.73 -14.62 18.79
C ASN A 29 -18.03 -14.42 20.29
N ASP A 30 -18.91 -15.25 20.86
CA ASP A 30 -19.31 -15.15 22.28
C ASP A 30 -18.15 -15.37 23.26
N ARG A 31 -17.04 -15.95 22.80
CA ARG A 31 -15.82 -16.09 23.63
C ARG A 31 -14.99 -14.81 23.69
N VAL A 32 -15.37 -13.79 22.91
CA VAL A 32 -14.68 -12.48 22.84
C VAL A 32 -15.73 -11.38 23.01
N PRO A 33 -16.07 -10.98 24.26
CA PRO A 33 -17.13 -10.01 24.55
C PRO A 33 -16.95 -8.67 23.82
N GLU A 34 -15.71 -8.26 23.58
CA GLU A 34 -15.37 -7.06 22.82
C GLU A 34 -15.87 -7.17 21.36
N GLY A 35 -15.79 -8.36 20.76
CA GLY A 35 -16.30 -8.62 19.42
C GLY A 35 -17.82 -8.55 19.36
N VAL A 36 -18.51 -9.06 20.39
CA VAL A 36 -19.97 -8.91 20.54
C VAL A 36 -20.33 -7.42 20.61
N SER A 37 -19.59 -6.65 21.41
CA SER A 37 -19.77 -5.19 21.51
C SER A 37 -19.55 -4.46 20.18
N VAL A 38 -18.59 -4.88 19.35
CA VAL A 38 -18.38 -4.33 18.00
C VAL A 38 -19.59 -4.64 17.11
N GLY A 39 -20.09 -5.88 17.13
CA GLY A 39 -21.25 -6.28 16.33
C GLY A 39 -22.52 -5.52 16.71
N GLN A 40 -22.80 -5.39 18.01
CA GLN A 40 -23.93 -4.60 18.51
C GLN A 40 -23.82 -3.12 18.15
N TYR A 41 -22.61 -2.56 18.25
CA TYR A 41 -22.33 -1.18 17.86
C TYR A 41 -22.62 -0.96 16.37
N TYR A 42 -22.15 -1.85 15.52
CA TYR A 42 -22.40 -1.79 14.08
C TYR A 42 -23.89 -1.89 13.75
N ALA A 43 -24.59 -2.87 14.37
CA ALA A 43 -26.02 -3.04 14.19
C ALA A 43 -26.80 -1.77 14.56
N ALA A 44 -26.46 -1.13 15.67
CA ALA A 44 -27.10 0.12 16.11
C ALA A 44 -26.81 1.27 15.14
N LYS A 45 -25.56 1.45 14.71
CA LYS A 45 -25.16 2.55 13.81
C LYS A 45 -25.75 2.44 12.40
N ARG A 46 -25.93 1.23 11.88
CA ARG A 46 -26.49 0.97 10.54
C ARG A 46 -27.98 0.58 10.58
N ASN A 47 -28.60 0.54 11.75
CA ASN A 47 -29.97 0.09 11.93
C ASN A 47 -30.22 -1.33 11.37
N ILE A 48 -29.24 -2.23 11.56
CA ILE A 48 -29.34 -3.63 11.17
C ILE A 48 -30.22 -4.36 12.20
N PRO A 49 -31.18 -5.20 11.75
CA PRO A 49 -32.07 -5.92 12.68
C PRO A 49 -31.27 -6.82 13.64
N ALA A 50 -31.63 -6.85 14.92
CA ALA A 50 -30.98 -7.69 15.93
C ALA A 50 -31.01 -9.19 15.55
N ALA A 51 -32.07 -9.65 14.86
CA ALA A 51 -32.16 -11.00 14.33
C ALA A 51 -31.11 -11.35 13.28
N ASN A 52 -30.39 -10.36 12.76
CA ASN A 52 -29.29 -10.53 11.82
C ASN A 52 -27.91 -10.53 12.54
N ILE A 53 -27.86 -10.82 13.83
CA ILE A 53 -26.63 -11.07 14.58
C ILE A 53 -26.57 -12.57 14.90
N LEU A 54 -25.56 -13.24 14.34
CA LEU A 54 -25.30 -14.65 14.62
C LEU A 54 -24.18 -14.78 15.66
N HIS A 55 -24.49 -15.39 16.76
CA HIS A 55 -23.60 -15.69 17.87
C HIS A 55 -22.88 -17.02 17.62
N LEU A 56 -21.55 -16.96 17.45
CA LEU A 56 -20.67 -18.11 17.30
C LEU A 56 -19.91 -18.41 18.59
N LYS A 57 -19.52 -19.67 18.78
CA LYS A 57 -18.63 -20.12 19.86
C LYS A 57 -17.36 -20.69 19.23
N THR A 58 -16.50 -19.83 18.70
CA THR A 58 -15.29 -20.23 18.00
C THR A 58 -14.02 -19.87 18.77
N VAL A 59 -12.85 -20.33 18.31
CA VAL A 59 -11.58 -19.95 18.92
C VAL A 59 -11.43 -18.42 18.95
N ALA A 60 -10.78 -17.89 19.98
CA ALA A 60 -10.55 -16.44 20.11
C ALA A 60 -9.35 -15.94 19.29
N GLY A 61 -8.47 -16.86 18.85
CA GLY A 61 -7.29 -16.55 18.04
C GLY A 61 -7.62 -16.11 16.62
N GLU A 62 -6.63 -15.59 15.93
CA GLU A 62 -6.78 -15.16 14.52
C GLU A 62 -6.72 -16.33 13.55
N GLN A 63 -6.18 -17.48 13.97
CA GLN A 63 -6.09 -18.69 13.19
C GLN A 63 -7.00 -19.78 13.75
N ILE A 64 -7.61 -20.54 12.86
CA ILE A 64 -8.45 -21.69 13.16
C ILE A 64 -8.02 -22.88 12.29
N SER A 65 -8.16 -24.10 12.78
CA SER A 65 -7.98 -25.30 11.94
C SER A 65 -9.14 -25.47 10.96
N GLN A 66 -8.97 -26.32 9.95
CA GLN A 66 -10.02 -26.57 8.96
C GLN A 66 -11.26 -27.24 9.60
N ASP A 67 -11.05 -28.21 10.48
CA ASP A 67 -12.15 -28.91 11.16
C ASP A 67 -12.90 -27.98 12.11
N GLU A 68 -12.17 -27.21 12.92
CA GLU A 68 -12.78 -26.20 13.79
C GLU A 68 -13.54 -25.13 12.99
N PHE A 69 -13.02 -24.68 11.85
CA PHE A 69 -13.71 -23.74 10.98
C PHE A 69 -15.06 -24.32 10.52
N LYS A 70 -15.06 -25.57 10.06
CA LYS A 70 -16.26 -26.26 9.62
C LYS A 70 -17.27 -26.37 10.78
N ASP A 71 -16.83 -26.81 11.95
CA ASP A 71 -17.71 -27.08 13.07
C ASP A 71 -18.18 -25.83 13.84
N GLN A 72 -17.26 -24.83 13.99
CA GLN A 72 -17.52 -23.67 14.85
C GLN A 72 -18.01 -22.44 14.09
N ILE A 73 -17.82 -22.38 12.76
CA ILE A 73 -18.21 -21.24 11.93
C ILE A 73 -19.13 -21.66 10.79
N GLU A 74 -18.68 -22.53 9.90
CA GLU A 74 -19.43 -22.84 8.67
C GLU A 74 -20.75 -23.55 8.95
N ASN A 75 -20.76 -24.63 9.73
CA ASN A 75 -21.98 -25.38 10.05
C ASN A 75 -23.00 -24.54 10.82
N PRO A 76 -22.66 -23.78 11.88
CA PRO A 76 -23.59 -22.87 12.54
C PRO A 76 -24.18 -21.82 11.60
N LEU A 77 -23.35 -21.25 10.72
CA LEU A 77 -23.76 -20.26 9.73
C LEU A 77 -24.73 -20.87 8.70
N ARG A 78 -24.43 -22.07 8.15
CA ARG A 78 -25.34 -22.81 7.27
C ARG A 78 -26.67 -23.10 7.96
N LYS A 79 -26.62 -23.60 9.19
CA LYS A 79 -27.84 -23.88 9.98
C LYS A 79 -28.72 -22.64 10.12
N PHE A 80 -28.13 -21.49 10.40
CA PHE A 80 -28.85 -20.22 10.51
C PHE A 80 -29.44 -19.77 9.17
N LEU A 81 -28.66 -19.81 8.10
CA LEU A 81 -29.08 -19.37 6.78
C LEU A 81 -30.13 -20.28 6.14
N ASP A 82 -30.06 -21.58 6.38
CA ASP A 82 -30.95 -22.59 5.78
C ASP A 82 -32.22 -22.83 6.60
N ALA A 83 -32.31 -22.30 7.83
CA ALA A 83 -33.51 -22.40 8.64
C ALA A 83 -34.74 -21.84 7.92
N GLY A 84 -35.91 -22.43 8.20
CA GLY A 84 -37.18 -21.99 7.62
C GLY A 84 -37.20 -22.03 6.08
N GLY A 85 -36.62 -23.08 5.48
CA GLY A 85 -36.57 -23.24 4.01
C GLY A 85 -35.64 -22.28 3.32
N GLY A 86 -34.62 -21.78 4.01
CA GLY A 86 -33.56 -20.90 3.44
C GLY A 86 -34.00 -19.46 3.21
N ALA A 87 -35.00 -18.97 3.94
CA ALA A 87 -35.43 -17.57 3.82
C ALA A 87 -34.28 -16.59 4.13
N MET A 88 -33.51 -16.85 5.18
CA MET A 88 -32.35 -16.02 5.52
C MET A 88 -31.25 -16.13 4.47
N ARG A 89 -30.99 -17.31 3.91
CA ARG A 89 -30.03 -17.49 2.82
C ARG A 89 -30.38 -16.64 1.59
N ARG A 90 -31.65 -16.56 1.22
CA ARG A 90 -32.10 -15.69 0.12
C ARG A 90 -31.99 -14.22 0.46
N LYS A 91 -32.29 -13.84 1.71
CA LYS A 91 -32.31 -12.46 2.17
C LYS A 91 -30.89 -11.88 2.32
N ILE A 92 -30.00 -12.60 3.00
CA ILE A 92 -28.64 -12.12 3.35
C ILE A 92 -27.74 -12.09 2.11
N LEU A 93 -27.02 -10.98 1.96
CA LEU A 93 -26.03 -10.75 0.90
C LEU A 93 -24.65 -10.40 1.44
N TYR A 94 -24.60 -9.68 2.55
CA TYR A 94 -23.36 -9.21 3.18
C TYR A 94 -23.17 -9.94 4.51
N ILE A 95 -21.98 -10.50 4.71
CA ILE A 95 -21.59 -11.14 5.97
C ILE A 95 -20.45 -10.33 6.58
N VAL A 96 -20.58 -9.97 7.86
CA VAL A 96 -19.62 -9.11 8.56
C VAL A 96 -19.08 -9.84 9.79
N PRO A 97 -17.95 -10.58 9.67
CA PRO A 97 -17.22 -11.06 10.82
C PRO A 97 -16.70 -9.88 11.64
N THR A 98 -16.88 -9.90 12.96
CA THR A 98 -16.42 -8.85 13.85
C THR A 98 -15.14 -9.24 14.59
N TYR A 99 -14.54 -8.28 15.31
CA TYR A 99 -13.41 -8.48 16.19
C TYR A 99 -13.56 -9.77 17.00
N GLY A 100 -12.55 -10.63 16.99
CA GLY A 100 -12.59 -11.91 17.71
C GLY A 100 -13.06 -13.11 16.89
N VAL A 101 -13.62 -12.92 15.70
CA VAL A 101 -13.83 -14.02 14.73
C VAL A 101 -12.51 -14.33 14.02
N PRO A 102 -12.08 -15.61 13.90
CA PRO A 102 -10.84 -15.97 13.20
C PRO A 102 -10.71 -15.33 11.82
N VAL A 103 -9.47 -15.05 11.42
CA VAL A 103 -9.13 -14.39 10.14
C VAL A 103 -8.72 -15.41 9.09
N LYS A 104 -8.00 -16.47 9.51
CA LYS A 104 -7.37 -17.43 8.59
C LYS A 104 -7.62 -18.87 9.02
N ILE A 105 -7.82 -19.75 8.04
CA ILE A 105 -7.96 -21.20 8.19
C ILE A 105 -6.60 -21.82 7.92
N ALA A 106 -6.05 -22.53 8.92
CA ALA A 106 -4.65 -22.97 8.91
C ALA A 106 -3.74 -21.78 8.57
N GLN A 107 -2.79 -21.91 7.67
CA GLN A 107 -2.00 -20.80 7.16
C GLN A 107 -2.23 -20.59 5.64
N GLN A 108 -3.40 -20.96 5.13
CA GLN A 108 -3.63 -21.09 3.69
C GLN A 108 -4.76 -20.24 3.15
N PHE A 109 -5.86 -20.05 3.91
CA PHE A 109 -7.06 -19.40 3.40
C PHE A 109 -7.56 -18.32 4.34
N ALA A 110 -8.16 -17.27 3.77
CA ALA A 110 -8.92 -16.31 4.55
C ALA A 110 -10.33 -16.85 4.85
N VAL A 111 -10.74 -16.79 6.11
CA VAL A 111 -12.12 -17.17 6.55
C VAL A 111 -13.15 -16.44 5.69
N ASP A 112 -13.00 -15.14 5.50
CA ASP A 112 -13.92 -14.27 4.76
C ASP A 112 -14.07 -14.72 3.31
N SER A 113 -12.96 -15.05 2.66
CA SER A 113 -12.94 -15.47 1.25
C SER A 113 -13.56 -16.88 1.07
N VAL A 114 -13.45 -17.75 2.07
CA VAL A 114 -14.11 -19.07 2.07
C VAL A 114 -15.61 -18.91 2.27
N LEU A 115 -16.04 -18.09 3.23
CA LEU A 115 -17.46 -17.82 3.50
C LEU A 115 -18.17 -17.19 2.30
N ALA A 116 -17.49 -16.38 1.50
CA ALA A 116 -18.07 -15.78 0.30
C ALA A 116 -18.65 -16.82 -0.67
N MET A 117 -18.03 -17.99 -0.76
CA MET A 117 -18.39 -19.06 -1.70
C MET A 117 -18.79 -20.38 -1.00
N MET A 118 -19.30 -20.29 0.22
CA MET A 118 -19.62 -21.49 1.01
C MET A 118 -20.70 -22.38 0.38
N TYR A 119 -21.53 -21.87 -0.52
CA TYR A 119 -22.55 -22.63 -1.26
C TYR A 119 -22.12 -23.08 -2.66
N ALA A 120 -20.86 -22.92 -3.05
CA ALA A 120 -20.38 -23.27 -4.39
C ALA A 120 -20.15 -24.77 -4.64
N GLY A 121 -20.63 -25.65 -3.77
CA GLY A 121 -20.62 -27.11 -4.00
C GLY A 121 -19.28 -27.82 -3.82
N HIS A 122 -18.26 -27.15 -3.33
CA HIS A 122 -16.95 -27.76 -3.06
C HIS A 122 -16.76 -27.93 -1.56
N GLU A 123 -16.77 -29.15 -1.08
CA GLU A 123 -16.60 -29.45 0.35
C GLU A 123 -15.14 -29.27 0.81
N ASP A 124 -14.17 -29.53 -0.07
CA ASP A 124 -12.76 -29.37 0.23
C ASP A 124 -12.27 -27.95 -0.10
N LEU A 125 -11.35 -27.43 0.70
CA LEU A 125 -10.62 -26.20 0.41
C LEU A 125 -9.63 -26.46 -0.74
N LYS A 126 -10.08 -26.30 -1.97
CA LYS A 126 -9.28 -26.44 -3.20
C LYS A 126 -8.83 -25.09 -3.72
N PRO A 127 -7.94 -25.05 -4.74
CA PRO A 127 -7.44 -23.82 -5.35
C PRO A 127 -8.52 -22.76 -5.60
N PRO A 128 -8.14 -21.48 -5.71
CA PRO A 128 -9.10 -20.39 -5.75
C PRO A 128 -10.13 -20.56 -6.86
N LEU A 129 -11.37 -20.22 -6.55
CA LEU A 129 -12.45 -20.18 -7.51
C LEU A 129 -12.45 -18.81 -8.20
N ARG A 130 -12.85 -18.78 -9.47
CA ARG A 130 -13.13 -17.52 -10.15
C ARG A 130 -14.33 -16.83 -9.47
N ASN A 131 -14.18 -15.55 -9.22
CA ASN A 131 -15.29 -14.74 -8.72
C ASN A 131 -16.26 -14.38 -9.87
N PRO A 132 -17.50 -14.83 -9.85
CA PRO A 132 -18.45 -14.56 -10.94
C PRO A 132 -18.96 -13.11 -10.96
N TYR A 133 -18.76 -12.36 -9.86
CA TYR A 133 -19.11 -10.94 -9.75
C TYR A 133 -17.95 -10.03 -10.15
N SER A 134 -16.76 -10.57 -10.43
CA SER A 134 -15.61 -9.74 -10.80
C SER A 134 -15.79 -9.04 -12.14
N GLY A 135 -15.23 -7.83 -12.24
CA GLY A 135 -15.21 -7.01 -13.44
C GLY A 135 -13.93 -6.18 -13.53
N ASP A 136 -13.66 -5.64 -14.71
CA ASP A 136 -12.49 -4.81 -14.96
C ASP A 136 -12.73 -3.35 -14.58
N THR A 137 -11.67 -2.58 -14.43
CA THR A 137 -11.72 -1.11 -14.29
C THR A 137 -12.52 -0.51 -15.45
N GLY A 138 -13.44 0.39 -15.13
CA GLY A 138 -14.35 0.99 -16.12
C GLY A 138 -15.60 0.16 -16.41
N SER A 139 -15.67 -1.11 -15.98
CA SER A 139 -16.91 -1.88 -16.04
C SER A 139 -17.95 -1.31 -15.06
N ARG A 140 -19.23 -1.54 -15.35
CA ARG A 140 -20.33 -1.09 -14.46
C ARG A 140 -21.35 -2.23 -14.31
N PRO A 141 -20.96 -3.33 -13.62
CA PRO A 141 -21.91 -4.39 -13.33
C PRO A 141 -23.05 -3.85 -12.45
N PRO A 142 -24.21 -4.50 -12.39
CA PRO A 142 -25.23 -4.16 -11.40
C PRO A 142 -24.64 -4.16 -9.98
N HIS A 143 -25.17 -3.35 -9.06
CA HIS A 143 -24.82 -3.47 -7.64
C HIS A 143 -25.03 -4.90 -7.16
N PHE A 144 -24.25 -5.35 -6.19
CA PHE A 144 -24.27 -6.76 -5.76
C PHE A 144 -25.67 -7.27 -5.40
N ALA A 145 -26.49 -6.41 -4.79
CA ALA A 145 -27.86 -6.77 -4.45
C ALA A 145 -28.69 -7.09 -5.70
N GLU A 146 -28.64 -6.26 -6.73
CA GLU A 146 -29.33 -6.45 -8.00
C GLU A 146 -28.73 -7.64 -8.76
N TRP A 147 -27.42 -7.75 -8.83
CA TRP A 147 -26.75 -8.90 -9.46
C TRP A 147 -27.15 -10.21 -8.80
N SER A 148 -27.21 -10.25 -7.46
CA SER A 148 -27.59 -11.44 -6.71
C SER A 148 -29.06 -11.83 -6.93
N ASP A 149 -29.94 -10.84 -6.99
CA ASP A 149 -31.40 -11.07 -7.14
C ASP A 149 -31.78 -11.42 -8.58
N THR A 150 -30.93 -11.10 -9.56
CA THR A 150 -31.17 -11.35 -10.98
C THR A 150 -30.26 -12.44 -11.54
N VAL A 151 -28.97 -12.12 -11.79
CA VAL A 151 -28.03 -13.00 -12.48
C VAL A 151 -27.72 -14.26 -11.66
N ALA A 152 -27.38 -14.10 -10.38
CA ALA A 152 -27.04 -15.25 -9.53
C ALA A 152 -28.26 -16.13 -9.26
N ALA A 153 -29.43 -15.54 -9.04
CA ALA A 153 -30.68 -16.26 -8.79
C ALA A 153 -31.11 -17.06 -10.04
N ALA A 154 -31.02 -16.48 -11.25
CA ALA A 154 -31.33 -17.17 -12.50
C ALA A 154 -30.44 -18.40 -12.74
N ASN A 155 -29.21 -18.39 -12.22
CA ASN A 155 -28.26 -19.51 -12.29
C ASN A 155 -28.28 -20.42 -11.05
N ASN A 156 -29.25 -20.28 -10.17
CA ASN A 156 -29.34 -21.00 -8.88
C ASN A 156 -28.02 -20.94 -8.08
N PHE A 157 -27.37 -19.78 -8.12
CA PHE A 157 -26.07 -19.57 -7.51
C PHE A 157 -26.18 -18.68 -6.27
N LYS A 158 -25.39 -18.96 -5.25
CA LYS A 158 -25.34 -18.15 -4.02
C LYS A 158 -23.90 -17.79 -3.69
N MET A 159 -23.66 -16.50 -3.60
CA MET A 159 -22.44 -15.88 -3.13
C MET A 159 -22.75 -14.83 -2.07
N PHE A 160 -21.77 -14.50 -1.23
CA PHE A 160 -21.85 -13.41 -0.27
C PHE A 160 -20.69 -12.45 -0.49
N VAL A 161 -20.94 -11.18 -0.24
CA VAL A 161 -19.89 -10.20 0.00
C VAL A 161 -19.50 -10.28 1.47
N VAL A 162 -18.24 -10.54 1.77
CA VAL A 162 -17.73 -10.68 3.13
C VAL A 162 -16.64 -9.67 3.39
N THR A 163 -16.88 -8.73 4.29
CA THR A 163 -15.86 -7.79 4.80
C THR A 163 -15.96 -7.74 6.32
N ARG A 164 -14.85 -7.50 7.00
CA ARG A 164 -14.83 -7.58 8.47
C ARG A 164 -14.70 -6.24 9.15
N LEU A 165 -15.25 -6.15 10.35
CA LEU A 165 -15.01 -5.05 11.29
C LEU A 165 -14.04 -5.53 12.36
N ASP A 166 -12.76 -5.37 12.07
CA ASP A 166 -11.67 -5.88 12.89
C ASP A 166 -10.52 -4.87 12.96
N GLY A 167 -9.51 -5.12 13.78
CA GLY A 167 -8.36 -4.26 13.90
C GLY A 167 -7.51 -4.59 15.12
N PRO A 168 -6.40 -3.86 15.33
CA PRO A 168 -5.55 -4.00 16.50
C PRO A 168 -6.28 -3.86 17.84
N THR A 169 -7.39 -3.10 17.87
CA THR A 169 -8.23 -2.94 19.06
C THR A 169 -9.72 -2.89 18.69
N PRO A 170 -10.63 -3.21 19.64
CA PRO A 170 -12.07 -3.06 19.43
C PRO A 170 -12.48 -1.60 19.11
N ALA A 171 -11.76 -0.63 19.65
CA ALA A 171 -12.00 0.80 19.39
C ALA A 171 -11.73 1.14 17.91
N ILE A 172 -10.63 0.61 17.35
CA ILE A 172 -10.32 0.77 15.92
C ILE A 172 -11.41 0.11 15.07
N ALA A 173 -11.86 -1.10 15.40
CA ALA A 173 -12.92 -1.79 14.68
C ALA A 173 -14.24 -0.98 14.67
N LYS A 174 -14.65 -0.39 15.79
CA LYS A 174 -15.81 0.53 15.88
C LYS A 174 -15.58 1.81 15.07
N GLY A 175 -14.36 2.35 15.12
CA GLY A 175 -13.96 3.55 14.39
C GLY A 175 -14.03 3.41 12.86
N LEU A 176 -14.00 2.19 12.30
CA LEU A 176 -14.25 1.97 10.87
C LEU A 176 -15.66 2.40 10.48
N VAL A 177 -16.64 2.05 11.31
CA VAL A 177 -18.05 2.40 11.10
C VAL A 177 -18.26 3.90 11.22
N ASP A 178 -17.70 4.53 12.25
CA ASP A 178 -17.86 5.97 12.47
C ASP A 178 -17.26 6.79 11.33
N LYS A 179 -16.07 6.42 10.86
CA LYS A 179 -15.39 7.10 9.73
C LYS A 179 -16.14 6.90 8.42
N ALA A 180 -16.71 5.70 8.19
CA ALA A 180 -17.54 5.43 7.03
C ALA A 180 -18.78 6.35 7.01
N ILE A 181 -19.55 6.37 8.10
CA ILE A 181 -20.74 7.21 8.23
C ILE A 181 -20.40 8.71 8.12
N GLN A 182 -19.28 9.12 8.74
CA GLN A 182 -18.81 10.51 8.62
C GLN A 182 -18.56 10.89 7.16
N ALA A 183 -17.89 10.03 6.39
CA ALA A 183 -17.56 10.30 5.00
C ALA A 183 -18.77 10.21 4.05
N GLU A 184 -19.81 9.50 4.42
CA GLU A 184 -21.09 9.48 3.69
C GLU A 184 -21.91 10.76 3.89
N THR A 185 -21.74 11.41 5.03
CA THR A 185 -22.54 12.58 5.42
C THR A 185 -21.82 13.93 5.22
N SER A 186 -20.49 13.91 5.05
CA SER A 186 -19.68 15.11 4.93
C SER A 186 -18.80 15.11 3.69
N LEU A 187 -18.53 16.30 3.12
CA LEU A 187 -17.65 16.48 1.96
C LEU A 187 -16.14 16.55 2.35
N THR A 188 -15.75 16.03 3.51
CA THR A 188 -14.37 16.09 4.02
C THR A 188 -13.35 15.38 3.14
N LEU A 189 -13.77 14.50 2.23
CA LEU A 189 -12.91 13.79 1.29
C LEU A 189 -12.13 14.70 0.34
N LYS A 190 -12.60 15.92 0.07
CA LYS A 190 -11.92 16.87 -0.83
C LYS A 190 -10.58 17.38 -0.29
N SER A 191 -10.31 17.24 1.00
CA SER A 191 -9.04 17.65 1.63
C SER A 191 -7.99 16.53 1.66
N GLY A 192 -8.31 15.35 1.15
CA GLY A 192 -7.41 14.20 1.14
C GLY A 192 -6.58 14.13 -0.13
N ILE A 193 -5.38 13.57 0.00
CA ILE A 193 -4.40 13.35 -1.07
C ILE A 193 -4.39 11.88 -1.44
N ALA A 194 -4.38 11.59 -2.75
CA ALA A 194 -4.22 10.25 -3.28
C ALA A 194 -2.72 9.93 -3.51
N TYR A 195 -2.26 8.79 -3.02
CA TYR A 195 -0.88 8.34 -3.16
C TYR A 195 -0.81 7.02 -3.92
N PHE A 196 -0.10 7.04 -5.05
CA PHE A 196 0.12 5.86 -5.89
C PHE A 196 1.61 5.58 -6.02
N ASP A 197 2.00 4.32 -5.87
CA ASP A 197 3.40 3.89 -5.87
C ASP A 197 3.64 2.75 -6.87
N SER A 198 4.14 3.11 -8.06
CA SER A 198 4.57 2.21 -9.12
C SER A 198 6.06 1.94 -8.97
N GLN A 199 6.52 0.75 -9.33
CA GLN A 199 7.96 0.46 -9.43
C GLN A 199 8.63 1.06 -10.67
N GLY A 200 7.84 1.64 -11.57
CA GLY A 200 8.34 2.26 -12.79
C GLY A 200 8.81 1.26 -13.85
N THR A 201 8.33 0.04 -13.82
CA THR A 201 8.66 -1.00 -14.80
C THR A 201 8.34 -0.53 -16.23
N ARG A 202 9.30 -0.66 -17.17
CA ARG A 202 9.16 -0.17 -18.55
C ARG A 202 9.10 -1.28 -19.59
N HIS A 203 9.43 -2.52 -19.21
CA HIS A 203 9.49 -3.64 -20.13
C HIS A 203 8.17 -4.41 -20.12
N PRO A 204 7.43 -4.46 -21.24
CA PRO A 204 6.13 -5.12 -21.32
C PRO A 204 6.14 -6.62 -21.01
N ASP A 205 7.29 -7.27 -21.16
CA ASP A 205 7.47 -8.70 -20.89
C ASP A 205 7.59 -9.02 -19.39
N GLU A 206 7.79 -8.02 -18.55
CA GLU A 206 7.88 -8.21 -17.10
C GLU A 206 6.46 -8.32 -16.51
N TRP A 207 6.25 -9.27 -15.61
CA TRP A 207 4.94 -9.48 -14.98
C TRP A 207 4.46 -8.28 -14.16
N GLN A 208 5.40 -7.49 -13.62
CA GLN A 208 5.11 -6.25 -12.89
C GLN A 208 4.57 -5.14 -13.79
N TYR A 209 4.91 -5.16 -15.08
CA TYR A 209 4.54 -4.10 -16.02
C TYR A 209 3.04 -3.82 -16.04
N LYS A 210 2.23 -4.87 -16.15
CA LYS A 210 0.76 -4.72 -16.17
C LYS A 210 0.20 -4.11 -14.90
N ILE A 211 0.82 -4.40 -13.76
CA ILE A 211 0.42 -3.86 -12.46
C ILE A 211 0.87 -2.40 -12.34
N ASP A 212 2.07 -2.10 -12.78
CA ASP A 212 2.56 -0.71 -12.81
C ASP A 212 1.73 0.18 -13.73
N GLU A 213 1.29 -0.33 -14.88
CA GLU A 213 0.37 0.39 -15.77
C GLU A 213 -1.01 0.57 -15.13
N GLU A 214 -1.51 -0.41 -14.37
CA GLU A 214 -2.75 -0.27 -13.59
C GLU A 214 -2.61 0.82 -12.52
N ILE A 215 -1.50 0.85 -11.78
CA ILE A 215 -1.24 1.88 -10.76
C ILE A 215 -1.15 3.28 -11.38
N LYS A 216 -0.47 3.42 -12.52
CA LYS A 216 -0.39 4.68 -13.27
C LYS A 216 -1.77 5.12 -13.78
N ALA A 217 -2.54 4.18 -14.34
CA ALA A 217 -3.91 4.44 -14.79
C ALA A 217 -4.83 4.86 -13.64
N ALA A 218 -4.71 4.21 -12.47
CA ALA A 218 -5.44 4.57 -11.27
C ALA A 218 -5.11 6.00 -10.79
N ALA A 219 -3.84 6.40 -10.83
CA ALA A 219 -3.44 7.77 -10.52
C ALA A 219 -4.03 8.79 -11.49
N GLU A 220 -4.10 8.46 -12.77
CA GLU A 220 -4.72 9.33 -13.77
C GLU A 220 -6.24 9.42 -13.58
N LEU A 221 -6.91 8.32 -13.29
CA LEU A 221 -8.34 8.32 -12.91
C LEU A 221 -8.60 9.18 -11.67
N SER A 222 -7.72 9.10 -10.67
CA SER A 222 -7.77 9.94 -9.46
C SER A 222 -7.72 11.44 -9.78
N ARG A 223 -6.82 11.85 -10.68
CA ARG A 223 -6.73 13.26 -11.14
C ARG A 223 -7.99 13.68 -11.89
N LYS A 224 -8.51 12.83 -12.78
CA LYS A 224 -9.76 13.09 -13.50
C LYS A 224 -10.96 13.20 -12.57
N ALA A 225 -10.98 12.45 -11.48
CA ALA A 225 -11.98 12.56 -10.43
C ALA A 225 -11.80 13.81 -9.53
N GLY A 226 -10.78 14.63 -9.78
CA GLY A 226 -10.54 15.89 -9.09
C GLY A 226 -9.77 15.79 -7.77
N PHE A 227 -9.08 14.67 -7.51
CA PHE A 227 -8.25 14.51 -6.32
C PHE A 227 -6.82 15.01 -6.55
N GLU A 228 -6.25 15.66 -5.54
CA GLU A 228 -4.82 15.89 -5.49
C GLU A 228 -4.11 14.53 -5.46
N THR A 229 -3.19 14.31 -6.41
CA THR A 229 -2.64 12.98 -6.65
C THR A 229 -1.11 13.01 -6.76
N VAL A 230 -0.47 12.24 -5.92
CA VAL A 230 0.97 11.94 -5.94
C VAL A 230 1.17 10.57 -6.58
N LEU A 231 1.96 10.52 -7.64
CA LEU A 231 2.38 9.28 -8.29
C LEU A 231 3.90 9.17 -8.23
N ASN A 232 4.40 8.12 -7.58
CA ASN A 232 5.78 7.70 -7.70
C ASN A 232 5.92 6.70 -8.84
N VAL A 233 6.90 6.91 -9.72
CA VAL A 233 7.22 6.04 -10.86
C VAL A 233 8.66 5.54 -10.81
N GLN A 234 9.29 5.62 -9.65
CA GLN A 234 10.66 5.16 -9.41
C GLN A 234 10.61 3.93 -8.51
N ALA A 235 11.62 3.07 -8.58
CA ALA A 235 11.71 1.89 -7.71
C ALA A 235 11.86 2.23 -6.21
N ASN A 236 12.08 3.47 -5.85
CA ASN A 236 12.09 3.92 -4.48
C ASN A 236 10.65 4.14 -3.99
N ALA A 237 10.12 3.19 -3.24
CA ALA A 237 8.80 3.27 -2.65
C ALA A 237 8.50 4.62 -1.97
N LEU A 238 7.24 5.04 -1.97
CA LEU A 238 6.73 6.14 -1.13
C LEU A 238 6.73 5.73 0.34
N CYS A 239 7.87 5.34 0.84
CA CYS A 239 8.03 4.98 2.24
C CYS A 239 8.32 6.22 3.07
N GLY A 240 7.96 6.17 4.32
CA GLY A 240 8.25 7.24 5.24
C GLY A 240 7.52 7.05 6.56
N SER A 241 8.05 7.63 7.62
CA SER A 241 7.39 7.75 8.91
C SER A 241 7.03 9.20 9.14
N MET A 242 5.82 9.46 9.65
CA MET A 242 5.44 10.80 10.10
C MET A 242 6.23 11.23 11.34
N PHE A 243 6.66 10.26 12.14
CA PHE A 243 7.45 10.45 13.34
C PHE A 243 8.71 9.58 13.23
N PRO A 244 9.67 9.94 12.34
CA PRO A 244 10.88 9.16 12.22
C PRO A 244 11.61 9.15 13.55
N PRO A 245 12.11 7.97 13.99
CA PRO A 245 13.00 7.95 15.13
C PRO A 245 14.24 8.81 14.82
N PRO A 246 14.96 9.27 15.83
CA PRO A 246 16.26 9.88 15.62
C PRO A 246 17.12 8.96 14.75
N PRO A 247 17.99 9.51 13.86
CA PRO A 247 18.82 8.69 13.01
C PRO A 247 19.71 7.81 13.88
N GLN A 248 19.63 6.49 13.64
CA GLN A 248 20.56 5.55 14.24
C GLN A 248 21.74 5.37 13.31
N TYR A 249 22.91 5.70 13.77
CA TYR A 249 24.17 5.52 13.05
C TYR A 249 25.24 4.96 13.98
N GLY A 250 26.17 4.23 13.42
CA GLY A 250 27.24 3.63 14.17
C GLY A 250 28.47 3.41 13.32
N TYR A 251 29.64 3.59 13.93
CA TYR A 251 30.92 3.27 13.32
C TYR A 251 31.25 1.79 13.52
N ASP A 252 31.56 1.10 12.42
CA ASP A 252 32.06 -0.28 12.41
C ASP A 252 33.57 -0.26 12.15
N ALA A 253 34.35 -0.39 13.22
CA ALA A 253 35.82 -0.36 13.15
C ALA A 253 36.41 -1.53 12.32
N LYS A 254 35.75 -2.70 12.29
CA LYS A 254 36.23 -3.84 11.53
C LYS A 254 36.07 -3.65 10.03
N LYS A 255 35.00 -3.01 9.63
CA LYS A 255 34.67 -2.74 8.22
C LYS A 255 35.14 -1.37 7.75
N GLN A 256 35.62 -0.52 8.69
CA GLN A 256 35.95 0.90 8.44
C GLN A 256 34.83 1.61 7.65
N GLN A 257 33.65 1.61 8.25
CA GLN A 257 32.45 2.20 7.64
C GLN A 257 31.53 2.80 8.70
N ILE A 258 30.68 3.74 8.29
CA ILE A 258 29.53 4.18 9.07
C ILE A 258 28.29 3.56 8.48
N ALA A 259 27.49 2.90 9.32
CA ALA A 259 26.16 2.41 8.98
C ALA A 259 25.08 3.34 9.51
N VAL A 260 24.09 3.63 8.71
CA VAL A 260 22.94 4.48 9.03
C VAL A 260 21.66 3.69 8.84
N ALA A 261 20.83 3.60 9.88
CA ALA A 261 19.51 2.99 9.80
C ALA A 261 18.45 4.08 9.56
N ALA A 262 17.66 3.94 8.52
CA ALA A 262 16.63 4.92 8.16
C ALA A 262 15.24 4.59 8.73
N GLN A 263 14.95 3.34 9.04
CA GLN A 263 13.69 2.86 9.66
C GLN A 263 12.42 3.53 9.11
N GLY A 264 12.27 3.55 7.78
CA GLY A 264 11.11 4.13 7.13
C GLY A 264 11.14 5.64 6.92
N ALA A 265 12.30 6.26 7.14
CA ALA A 265 12.50 7.68 6.86
C ALA A 265 13.58 7.88 5.79
N THR A 266 13.73 9.08 5.29
CA THR A 266 14.92 9.47 4.55
C THR A 266 16.02 9.78 5.58
N ALA A 267 17.06 8.96 5.64
CA ALA A 267 18.23 9.22 6.46
C ALA A 267 19.28 9.96 5.64
N ALA A 268 19.91 10.97 6.23
CA ALA A 268 20.94 11.77 5.57
C ALA A 268 22.16 11.99 6.46
N ALA A 269 23.33 11.92 5.83
CA ALA A 269 24.61 12.36 6.38
C ALA A 269 25.04 13.64 5.63
N ALA A 270 25.06 14.78 6.28
CA ALA A 270 25.46 16.04 5.69
C ALA A 270 26.76 16.54 6.30
N PHE A 271 27.60 17.20 5.50
CA PHE A 271 28.84 17.82 5.94
C PHE A 271 29.14 19.08 5.12
N THR A 272 30.02 19.93 5.65
CA THR A 272 30.49 21.16 4.98
C THR A 272 31.98 21.07 4.71
N PHE A 273 32.42 21.76 3.66
CA PHE A 273 33.81 21.81 3.24
C PHE A 273 34.15 23.21 2.71
N THR A 274 35.44 23.49 2.48
CA THR A 274 35.90 24.74 1.88
C THR A 274 35.21 24.92 0.54
N PRO A 275 34.59 26.09 0.27
CA PRO A 275 33.85 26.32 -0.96
C PRO A 275 34.70 26.12 -2.23
N ILE A 276 34.12 25.39 -3.17
CA ILE A 276 34.68 25.19 -4.52
C ILE A 276 33.63 25.50 -5.57
N ALA A 277 34.03 25.73 -6.79
CA ALA A 277 33.14 25.93 -7.93
C ALA A 277 33.10 24.71 -8.87
N GLU A 278 34.22 24.02 -8.96
CA GLU A 278 34.40 22.78 -9.74
C GLU A 278 35.14 21.76 -8.88
N GLY A 279 34.89 20.49 -9.11
CA GLY A 279 35.56 19.44 -8.36
C GLY A 279 34.96 18.06 -8.58
N ASP A 280 35.56 17.08 -7.91
CA ASP A 280 35.11 15.69 -7.90
C ASP A 280 34.67 15.29 -6.48
N PHE A 281 33.52 14.62 -6.41
CA PHE A 281 32.97 14.06 -5.19
C PHE A 281 32.99 12.54 -5.32
N THR A 282 33.92 11.92 -4.60
CA THR A 282 34.07 10.46 -4.60
C THR A 282 33.51 9.89 -3.32
N PHE A 283 32.69 8.83 -3.43
CA PHE A 283 32.11 8.17 -2.28
C PHE A 283 31.90 6.68 -2.56
N GLN A 284 32.02 5.88 -1.49
CA GLN A 284 31.71 4.46 -1.52
C GLN A 284 30.55 4.21 -0.60
N VAL A 285 29.44 3.75 -1.16
CA VAL A 285 28.22 3.47 -0.40
C VAL A 285 27.69 2.09 -0.73
N ALA A 286 27.01 1.49 0.24
CA ALA A 286 26.26 0.26 0.07
C ALA A 286 24.89 0.42 0.71
N GLU A 287 23.95 -0.34 0.20
CA GLU A 287 22.62 -0.45 0.78
C GLU A 287 22.71 -1.06 2.19
N GLY A 288 22.01 -0.48 3.15
CA GLY A 288 22.00 -0.92 4.56
C GLY A 288 20.89 -1.89 4.90
N GLY A 289 20.08 -2.33 3.95
CA GLY A 289 18.85 -3.08 4.19
C GLY A 289 18.69 -4.37 3.39
N VAL A 290 17.50 -4.93 3.46
CA VAL A 290 17.14 -6.22 2.86
C VAL A 290 16.93 -6.09 1.35
N GLN A 291 17.30 -7.13 0.66
CA GLN A 291 17.58 -7.26 -0.78
C GLN A 291 16.44 -7.03 -1.79
N ASN A 292 15.24 -6.61 -1.39
CA ASN A 292 14.05 -6.71 -2.25
C ASN A 292 13.28 -5.42 -2.49
N THR A 293 13.78 -4.26 -2.10
CA THR A 293 13.05 -3.02 -2.27
C THR A 293 13.93 -1.96 -2.88
N GLY A 294 13.42 -1.29 -3.88
CA GLY A 294 14.13 -0.23 -4.59
C GLY A 294 14.61 0.88 -3.65
N ASN A 295 15.83 0.75 -3.19
CA ASN A 295 16.50 1.77 -2.43
C ASN A 295 17.33 2.66 -3.37
N SER A 296 17.55 3.89 -2.97
CA SER A 296 18.34 4.83 -3.75
C SER A 296 19.19 5.72 -2.85
N ILE A 297 20.34 6.10 -3.36
CA ILE A 297 21.17 7.16 -2.79
C ILE A 297 20.96 8.44 -3.57
N THR A 298 20.78 9.52 -2.85
CA THR A 298 20.82 10.86 -3.42
C THR A 298 22.01 11.63 -2.84
N LEU A 299 22.93 12.03 -3.68
CA LEU A 299 23.95 13.03 -3.33
C LEU A 299 23.45 14.41 -3.78
N THR A 300 23.38 15.34 -2.84
CA THR A 300 23.07 16.73 -3.12
C THR A 300 24.26 17.62 -2.74
N LEU A 301 24.72 18.42 -3.67
CA LEU A 301 25.77 19.41 -3.48
C LEU A 301 25.18 20.79 -3.66
N GLY A 302 25.51 21.73 -2.80
CA GLY A 302 24.95 23.07 -2.91
C GLY A 302 25.61 24.09 -2.03
N SER A 303 25.01 25.27 -2.02
CA SER A 303 25.32 26.36 -1.10
C SER A 303 24.35 26.38 0.07
N SER A 304 24.60 27.26 1.03
CA SER A 304 23.68 27.53 2.14
C SER A 304 22.31 28.08 1.68
N SER A 305 22.21 28.62 0.45
CA SER A 305 20.97 29.21 -0.08
C SER A 305 19.94 28.20 -0.61
N GLU A 306 20.30 26.92 -0.75
CA GLU A 306 19.47 25.79 -1.22
C GLU A 306 18.78 25.93 -2.59
N LYS A 307 18.74 27.14 -3.18
CA LYS A 307 18.13 27.41 -4.50
C LYS A 307 18.96 26.93 -5.69
N SER A 308 20.28 26.77 -5.48
CA SER A 308 21.20 26.31 -6.50
C SER A 308 21.93 25.07 -6.00
N ARG A 309 21.87 23.98 -6.78
CA ARG A 309 22.40 22.68 -6.37
C ARG A 309 22.75 21.79 -7.56
N VAL A 310 23.64 20.82 -7.31
CA VAL A 310 23.83 19.64 -8.16
C VAL A 310 23.28 18.43 -7.40
N ARG A 311 22.52 17.61 -8.07
CA ARG A 311 21.90 16.42 -7.50
C ARG A 311 22.24 15.21 -8.37
N LEU A 312 22.72 14.17 -7.73
CA LEU A 312 22.84 12.83 -8.29
C LEU A 312 21.84 11.93 -7.55
N PHE A 313 20.90 11.37 -8.27
CA PHE A 313 20.07 10.26 -7.81
C PHE A 313 20.63 8.97 -8.41
N TYR A 314 20.98 8.02 -7.55
CA TYR A 314 21.55 6.74 -7.93
C TYR A 314 20.72 5.60 -7.31
N PRO A 315 19.97 4.83 -8.12
CA PRO A 315 19.18 3.73 -7.61
C PRO A 315 20.06 2.52 -7.33
N PHE A 316 19.80 1.83 -6.22
CA PHE A 316 20.32 0.49 -5.99
C PHE A 316 19.37 -0.52 -6.64
N VAL A 317 19.85 -1.24 -7.63
CA VAL A 317 19.08 -2.30 -8.28
C VAL A 317 19.20 -3.57 -7.44
N PRO A 318 18.14 -4.02 -6.76
CA PRO A 318 18.16 -5.29 -6.07
C PRO A 318 17.96 -6.42 -7.08
N PHE A 319 18.73 -7.47 -6.99
CA PHE A 319 18.57 -8.75 -7.68
C PHE A 319 18.45 -8.80 -9.22
N ARG A 320 19.08 -9.84 -9.76
CA ARG A 320 19.08 -10.25 -11.18
C ARG A 320 17.70 -10.50 -11.81
N GLN A 321 16.65 -10.59 -11.03
CA GLN A 321 15.30 -10.95 -11.51
C GLN A 321 14.39 -9.74 -11.76
N TRP A 322 14.80 -8.55 -11.33
CA TRP A 322 13.97 -7.36 -11.39
C TRP A 322 14.70 -6.36 -12.28
N ASN A 323 14.38 -6.38 -13.57
CA ASN A 323 14.83 -5.31 -14.45
C ASN A 323 14.10 -4.04 -14.03
N THR A 324 14.72 -3.28 -13.15
CA THR A 324 14.16 -1.98 -12.79
C THR A 324 14.41 -1.03 -13.94
N SER A 325 13.40 -0.26 -14.26
CA SER A 325 13.47 0.88 -15.17
C SER A 325 14.07 2.12 -14.49
N ASP A 326 14.78 1.91 -13.40
CA ASP A 326 15.39 2.99 -12.66
C ASP A 326 16.45 3.69 -13.48
N GLU A 327 16.44 5.01 -13.37
CA GLU A 327 17.37 5.87 -14.05
C GLU A 327 18.32 6.53 -13.05
N ILE A 328 19.59 6.57 -13.39
CA ILE A 328 20.54 7.50 -12.78
C ILE A 328 20.12 8.88 -13.26
N VAL A 329 19.74 9.75 -12.33
CA VAL A 329 19.38 11.13 -12.66
C VAL A 329 20.48 12.07 -12.18
N LEU A 330 21.01 12.85 -13.10
CA LEU A 330 21.98 13.90 -12.84
C LEU A 330 21.35 15.25 -13.20
N GLU A 331 21.28 16.16 -12.23
CA GLU A 331 20.56 17.43 -12.38
C GLU A 331 21.35 18.59 -11.77
N LYS A 332 21.41 19.70 -12.47
CA LYS A 332 21.85 21.00 -11.93
C LYS A 332 20.69 21.98 -11.92
N THR A 333 20.44 22.56 -10.78
CA THR A 333 19.47 23.63 -10.59
C THR A 333 20.22 24.92 -10.28
N VAL A 334 19.83 26.00 -10.92
CA VAL A 334 20.38 27.35 -10.71
C VAL A 334 19.20 28.27 -10.38
N ASP A 335 19.22 28.90 -9.23
CA ASP A 335 18.18 29.84 -8.78
C ASP A 335 16.75 29.24 -8.86
N GLY A 336 16.61 27.96 -8.56
CA GLY A 336 15.35 27.23 -8.60
C GLY A 336 14.97 26.66 -9.98
N THR A 337 15.72 26.98 -11.04
CA THR A 337 15.44 26.50 -12.41
C THR A 337 16.41 25.38 -12.79
N VAL A 338 15.92 24.32 -13.44
CA VAL A 338 16.76 23.23 -13.95
C VAL A 338 17.57 23.73 -15.13
N ALA A 339 18.89 23.82 -14.97
CA ALA A 339 19.85 24.29 -15.99
C ALA A 339 20.41 23.14 -16.84
N ALA A 340 20.60 21.96 -16.25
CA ALA A 340 21.04 20.76 -16.93
C ALA A 340 20.45 19.53 -16.30
N ARG A 341 19.99 18.54 -17.08
CA ARG A 341 19.45 17.29 -16.59
C ARG A 341 19.65 16.16 -17.59
N THR A 342 20.03 15.00 -17.09
CA THR A 342 19.98 13.73 -17.81
C THR A 342 19.40 12.64 -16.93
N ALA A 343 18.78 11.65 -17.57
CA ALA A 343 18.30 10.44 -16.95
C ALA A 343 18.77 9.26 -17.81
N VAL A 344 19.56 8.36 -17.23
CA VAL A 344 20.17 7.24 -17.94
C VAL A 344 19.69 5.95 -17.28
N PRO A 345 19.10 5.02 -18.03
CA PRO A 345 18.69 3.72 -17.51
C PRO A 345 19.87 2.98 -16.88
N VAL A 346 19.64 2.39 -15.70
CA VAL A 346 20.65 1.55 -15.06
C VAL A 346 20.74 0.24 -15.86
N LYS A 347 21.92 -0.05 -16.38
CA LYS A 347 22.18 -1.32 -17.04
C LYS A 347 22.40 -2.40 -15.97
N ASN A 348 21.61 -3.47 -16.03
CA ASN A 348 21.84 -4.65 -15.24
C ASN A 348 23.03 -5.42 -15.86
N ASP A 349 24.23 -5.18 -15.35
CA ASP A 349 25.45 -5.87 -15.78
C ASP A 349 25.72 -7.18 -14.99
N GLY A 350 24.74 -7.62 -14.23
CA GLY A 350 24.85 -8.81 -13.37
C GLY A 350 25.66 -8.58 -12.10
N LYS A 351 26.15 -7.36 -11.86
CA LYS A 351 26.81 -6.99 -10.61
C LYS A 351 25.76 -6.64 -9.57
N VAL A 352 25.94 -7.12 -8.36
CA VAL A 352 25.07 -6.78 -7.23
C VAL A 352 25.34 -5.33 -6.85
N MET A 353 24.36 -4.45 -7.10
CA MET A 353 24.50 -3.01 -6.88
C MET A 353 24.51 -2.60 -5.40
N ASN A 354 24.25 -3.53 -4.49
CA ASN A 354 24.34 -3.31 -3.04
C ASN A 354 25.76 -3.42 -2.46
N GLN A 355 26.75 -3.73 -3.29
CA GLN A 355 28.16 -3.75 -2.87
C GLN A 355 28.77 -2.36 -2.92
N PHE A 356 29.79 -2.12 -2.08
CA PHE A 356 30.55 -0.88 -2.10
C PHE A 356 31.18 -0.64 -3.46
N GLY A 357 30.51 0.13 -4.31
CA GLY A 357 31.09 0.69 -5.53
C GLY A 357 31.68 2.08 -5.27
N ALA A 358 32.75 2.42 -5.94
CA ALA A 358 33.27 3.78 -5.92
C ALA A 358 32.51 4.62 -6.94
N LEU A 359 31.70 5.55 -6.46
CA LEU A 359 31.01 6.54 -7.27
C LEU A 359 31.78 7.86 -7.23
N ARG A 360 31.94 8.48 -8.40
CA ARG A 360 32.52 9.82 -8.51
C ARG A 360 31.60 10.72 -9.32
N LEU A 361 31.11 11.77 -8.70
CA LEU A 361 30.39 12.85 -9.36
C LEU A 361 31.41 13.95 -9.70
N SER A 362 31.58 14.21 -10.99
CA SER A 362 32.43 15.27 -11.50
C SER A 362 31.59 16.49 -11.87
N VAL A 363 31.90 17.63 -11.29
CA VAL A 363 31.24 18.91 -11.57
C VAL A 363 32.22 19.84 -12.23
N ARG A 364 31.94 20.23 -13.45
CA ARG A 364 32.72 21.19 -14.25
C ARG A 364 31.78 22.28 -14.76
N LYS A 365 32.35 23.41 -15.19
CA LYS A 365 31.61 24.59 -15.65
C LYS A 365 30.57 24.27 -16.72
N THR A 366 30.90 23.40 -17.65
CA THR A 366 30.06 23.08 -18.81
C THR A 366 29.59 21.61 -18.80
N ARG A 367 29.99 20.81 -17.82
CA ARG A 367 29.67 19.37 -17.83
C ARG A 367 29.52 18.80 -16.44
N LEU A 368 28.51 17.97 -16.28
CA LEU A 368 28.38 17.09 -15.14
C LEU A 368 28.53 15.65 -15.60
N ALA A 369 29.24 14.81 -14.85
CA ALA A 369 29.45 13.42 -15.19
C ALA A 369 29.51 12.54 -13.94
N VAL A 370 29.00 11.33 -14.05
CA VAL A 370 29.05 10.31 -12.98
C VAL A 370 29.84 9.11 -13.48
N TYR A 371 30.76 8.67 -12.64
CA TYR A 371 31.60 7.50 -12.89
C TYR A 371 31.34 6.45 -11.80
N ARG A 372 31.34 5.19 -12.19
CA ARG A 372 31.37 4.04 -11.27
C ARG A 372 32.60 3.21 -11.56
N ASP A 373 33.42 3.01 -10.53
CA ASP A 373 34.67 2.26 -10.65
C ASP A 373 35.56 2.73 -11.82
N GLY A 374 35.59 4.05 -12.05
CA GLY A 374 36.35 4.73 -13.10
C GLY A 374 35.66 4.81 -14.48
N VAL A 375 34.54 4.10 -14.68
CA VAL A 375 33.79 4.10 -15.94
C VAL A 375 32.68 5.16 -15.89
N GLU A 376 32.58 5.99 -16.92
CA GLU A 376 31.49 6.96 -17.04
C GLU A 376 30.16 6.24 -17.30
N ILE A 377 29.16 6.53 -16.47
CA ILE A 377 27.83 5.90 -16.53
C ILE A 377 26.70 6.88 -16.86
N ALA A 378 26.91 8.18 -16.62
CA ALA A 378 25.98 9.23 -17.00
C ALA A 378 26.71 10.56 -17.13
N ALA A 379 26.32 11.38 -18.09
CA ALA A 379 26.83 12.75 -18.23
C ALA A 379 25.81 13.68 -18.89
N VAL A 380 25.92 14.96 -18.61
CA VAL A 380 25.13 16.04 -19.25
C VAL A 380 25.97 17.29 -19.46
N GLU A 381 25.82 17.93 -20.62
CA GLU A 381 26.37 19.23 -20.88
C GLU A 381 25.54 20.34 -20.23
N ASP A 382 26.22 21.21 -19.50
CA ASP A 382 25.59 22.38 -18.89
C ASP A 382 25.80 23.61 -19.77
N LYS A 383 24.78 23.93 -20.53
CA LYS A 383 24.78 25.09 -21.43
C LYS A 383 24.67 26.45 -20.71
N SER A 384 24.33 26.44 -19.42
CA SER A 384 24.20 27.66 -18.63
C SER A 384 25.57 28.32 -18.38
N GLY A 385 26.63 27.50 -18.31
CA GLY A 385 27.99 27.94 -17.99
C GLY A 385 28.13 28.63 -16.62
N LYS A 386 27.08 28.58 -15.77
CA LYS A 386 27.09 29.20 -14.44
C LYS A 386 27.81 28.27 -13.45
N LEU A 387 28.79 28.80 -12.77
CA LEU A 387 29.45 28.15 -11.66
C LEU A 387 28.59 28.27 -10.39
N LEU A 388 28.50 27.20 -9.62
CA LEU A 388 27.85 27.22 -8.33
C LEU A 388 28.88 27.27 -7.21
N LYS A 389 28.53 27.89 -6.09
CA LYS A 389 29.30 27.78 -4.87
C LYS A 389 28.95 26.49 -4.19
N LEU A 390 29.81 25.49 -4.20
CA LEU A 390 29.63 24.19 -3.55
C LEU A 390 30.42 24.20 -2.26
N GLU A 391 29.73 24.13 -1.15
CA GLU A 391 30.31 24.16 0.22
C GLU A 391 29.65 23.17 1.19
N LYS A 392 28.56 22.51 0.72
CA LYS A 392 27.80 21.55 1.50
C LYS A 392 27.48 20.34 0.66
N ALA A 393 27.64 19.16 1.22
CA ALA A 393 27.19 17.90 0.66
C ALA A 393 26.23 17.18 1.60
N SER A 394 25.28 16.46 1.04
CA SER A 394 24.37 15.57 1.78
C SER A 394 24.20 14.28 1.00
N LEU A 395 24.53 13.17 1.63
CA LEU A 395 24.19 11.82 1.16
C LEU A 395 22.93 11.37 1.89
N SER A 396 21.90 11.01 1.14
CA SER A 396 20.66 10.54 1.72
C SER A 396 20.18 9.25 1.06
N ALA A 397 19.56 8.39 1.85
CA ALA A 397 18.88 7.19 1.38
C ALA A 397 17.44 7.17 1.86
N ASN A 398 16.57 6.58 1.05
CA ASN A 398 15.17 6.39 1.38
C ASN A 398 14.97 5.05 2.09
N CYS A 399 14.11 5.03 3.08
CA CYS A 399 13.50 3.85 3.70
C CYS A 399 14.44 2.97 4.50
N TRP A 400 15.61 2.61 3.98
CA TRP A 400 16.39 1.49 4.47
C TRP A 400 17.67 1.87 5.18
N GLY A 401 18.22 2.92 5.05
CA GLY A 401 19.57 3.19 5.51
C GLY A 401 20.61 2.81 4.47
N PHE A 402 21.84 3.10 4.81
CA PHE A 402 23.00 2.89 3.94
C PHE A 402 24.28 2.78 4.78
N SER A 403 25.33 2.30 4.16
CA SER A 403 26.67 2.34 4.73
C SER A 403 27.59 3.20 3.87
N ILE A 404 28.45 3.98 4.52
CA ILE A 404 29.47 4.81 3.88
C ILE A 404 30.84 4.25 4.25
N LYS A 405 31.71 3.97 3.26
CA LYS A 405 33.06 3.43 3.48
C LYS A 405 34.18 4.40 3.11
N GLY A 406 33.92 5.38 2.30
CA GLY A 406 34.89 6.40 1.93
C GLY A 406 34.20 7.60 1.33
N LEU A 407 34.71 8.79 1.58
CA LEU A 407 34.20 10.03 1.06
C LEU A 407 35.33 11.02 0.85
N ALA A 408 35.47 11.57 -0.35
CA ALA A 408 36.48 12.58 -0.67
C ALA A 408 35.91 13.68 -1.56
N VAL A 409 36.40 14.89 -1.38
CA VAL A 409 36.14 16.05 -2.24
C VAL A 409 37.46 16.61 -2.70
N THR A 410 37.60 16.77 -4.02
CA THR A 410 38.73 17.49 -4.62
C THR A 410 38.22 18.70 -5.37
N ASP A 411 39.03 19.74 -5.47
CA ASP A 411 38.73 20.91 -6.30
C ASP A 411 39.04 20.64 -7.80
N GLY A 412 38.82 21.63 -8.62
CA GLY A 412 39.08 21.57 -10.07
C GLY A 412 40.54 21.34 -10.43
N SER A 413 41.50 21.61 -9.54
CA SER A 413 42.94 21.32 -9.73
C SER A 413 43.32 19.90 -9.30
N GLY A 414 42.39 19.18 -8.63
CA GLY A 414 42.64 17.86 -8.03
C GLY A 414 43.15 17.89 -6.60
N ALA A 415 43.25 19.09 -5.99
CA ALA A 415 43.64 19.19 -4.59
C ALA A 415 42.53 18.66 -3.66
N THR A 416 42.89 17.86 -2.65
CA THR A 416 41.95 17.32 -1.70
C THR A 416 41.46 18.39 -0.73
N ILE A 417 40.17 18.64 -0.75
CA ILE A 417 39.46 19.60 0.14
C ILE A 417 38.85 18.94 1.35
N TRP A 418 38.40 17.67 1.18
CA TRP A 418 37.84 16.84 2.23
C TRP A 418 38.22 15.40 1.98
N ASP A 419 38.58 14.66 3.03
CA ASP A 419 38.82 13.22 2.96
C ASP A 419 38.37 12.56 4.27
N ASP A 420 37.64 11.48 4.15
CA ASP A 420 37.26 10.61 5.27
C ASP A 420 37.21 9.16 4.79
N ARG A 421 38.18 8.37 5.21
CA ARG A 421 38.30 6.93 4.90
C ARG A 421 37.81 6.06 6.03
N PHE A 422 37.21 6.67 7.04
CA PHE A 422 36.68 5.96 8.22
C PHE A 422 37.70 5.04 8.92
N ALA A 423 38.97 5.43 8.90
CA ALA A 423 40.01 4.71 9.63
C ALA A 423 39.79 4.77 11.16
N THR A 424 39.10 5.82 11.63
CA THR A 424 38.65 6.00 13.01
C THR A 424 37.19 6.45 13.01
N ASP A 425 36.55 6.48 14.19
CA ASP A 425 35.21 7.02 14.32
C ASP A 425 35.21 8.54 14.04
N SER A 426 34.64 8.88 12.89
CA SER A 426 34.45 10.24 12.41
C SER A 426 32.99 10.68 12.37
N THR A 427 32.09 9.96 13.05
CA THR A 427 30.65 10.26 13.05
C THR A 427 30.33 11.70 13.45
N ALA A 428 31.14 12.31 14.32
CA ALA A 428 30.99 13.71 14.76
C ALA A 428 31.26 14.75 13.65
N ARG A 429 31.89 14.36 12.54
CA ARG A 429 32.14 15.26 11.39
C ARG A 429 30.89 15.48 10.53
N TYR A 430 29.83 14.71 10.77
CA TYR A 430 28.59 14.71 10.00
C TYR A 430 27.42 15.21 10.81
N ARG A 431 26.51 15.92 10.15
CA ARG A 431 25.18 16.18 10.68
C ARG A 431 24.24 15.09 10.20
N TRP A 432 23.74 14.32 11.14
CA TRP A 432 22.81 13.23 10.89
C TRP A 432 21.38 13.73 10.97
N GLN A 433 20.56 13.36 9.99
CA GLN A 433 19.18 13.78 9.91
C GLN A 433 18.30 12.62 9.44
N THR A 434 17.08 12.55 9.99
CA THR A 434 15.98 11.83 9.38
C THR A 434 14.92 12.85 8.98
N SER A 435 14.42 12.71 7.76
CA SER A 435 13.32 13.56 7.28
C SER A 435 12.06 12.72 7.19
N PRO A 436 10.96 13.16 7.81
CA PRO A 436 9.68 12.49 7.62
C PRO A 436 9.29 12.61 6.15
N ARG A 437 8.71 11.54 5.60
CA ARG A 437 7.94 11.62 4.37
C ARG A 437 6.48 11.72 4.75
N PRO A 438 5.87 12.88 4.69
CA PRO A 438 4.49 13.05 5.11
C PRO A 438 3.55 12.42 4.08
N GLY A 439 2.85 11.39 4.49
CA GLY A 439 1.62 10.91 3.87
C GLY A 439 0.42 11.40 4.69
N VAL A 440 0.44 12.68 5.12
CA VAL A 440 -0.66 13.28 5.88
C VAL A 440 -1.85 13.56 4.97
N ASN A 441 -3.05 13.51 5.55
CA ASN A 441 -4.30 13.64 4.82
C ASN A 441 -4.47 12.63 3.66
N ALA A 442 -3.91 11.42 3.83
CA ALA A 442 -4.04 10.38 2.84
C ALA A 442 -5.50 9.95 2.68
N LEU A 443 -5.94 9.83 1.43
CA LEU A 443 -7.31 9.47 1.08
C LEU A 443 -7.36 8.16 0.30
N TRP A 444 -6.71 8.09 -0.84
CA TRP A 444 -6.61 6.89 -1.67
C TRP A 444 -5.15 6.44 -1.72
N VAL A 445 -4.86 5.22 -1.31
CA VAL A 445 -3.48 4.72 -1.25
C VAL A 445 -3.38 3.36 -1.93
N TRP A 446 -2.56 3.28 -2.97
CA TRP A 446 -2.35 2.04 -3.70
C TRP A 446 -0.96 1.94 -4.31
N GLY A 447 -0.32 0.79 -4.22
CA GLY A 447 0.93 0.51 -4.91
C GLY A 447 1.87 -0.45 -4.20
N TRP A 448 3.14 -0.43 -4.64
CA TRP A 448 4.23 -1.31 -4.20
C TRP A 448 5.01 -0.72 -3.02
N TYR A 449 4.40 -0.41 -1.93
CA TYR A 449 5.05 0.30 -0.82
C TYR A 449 6.17 -0.48 -0.11
N GLY A 450 6.43 -1.72 -0.46
CA GLY A 450 7.51 -2.54 0.06
C GLY A 450 7.48 -2.82 1.56
N GLN A 451 7.06 -1.84 2.39
CA GLN A 451 6.98 -1.95 3.85
C GLN A 451 5.83 -1.15 4.47
N ALA A 452 5.38 -1.64 5.62
CA ALA A 452 4.41 -0.97 6.46
C ALA A 452 5.11 -0.07 7.49
N PHE A 453 5.33 1.19 7.13
CA PHE A 453 5.82 2.22 8.05
C PHE A 453 4.68 3.12 8.52
N ASP A 454 4.94 4.02 9.48
CA ASP A 454 4.03 5.10 9.89
C ASP A 454 3.96 6.19 8.80
N SER A 455 3.64 5.78 7.57
CA SER A 455 3.75 6.60 6.37
C SER A 455 2.58 7.53 6.18
N TYR A 456 1.41 7.20 6.75
CA TYR A 456 0.18 7.91 6.46
C TYR A 456 -0.58 8.30 7.72
N ARG A 457 -1.29 9.41 7.64
CA ARG A 457 -2.43 9.72 8.47
C ARG A 457 -3.64 9.88 7.56
N PHE A 458 -4.60 9.00 7.75
CA PHE A 458 -5.76 8.92 6.88
C PHE A 458 -6.87 9.87 7.33
N VAL A 459 -7.50 10.53 6.35
CA VAL A 459 -8.74 11.27 6.60
C VAL A 459 -9.91 10.30 6.77
N PRO A 460 -10.98 10.67 7.50
CA PRO A 460 -12.19 9.85 7.52
C PRO A 460 -12.72 9.59 6.11
N GLY A 461 -13.02 8.33 5.82
CA GLY A 461 -13.41 7.88 4.48
C GLY A 461 -12.27 7.37 3.61
N ALA A 462 -11.04 7.48 4.06
CA ALA A 462 -9.88 6.99 3.31
C ALA A 462 -9.90 5.48 3.09
N VAL A 463 -9.49 5.08 1.89
CA VAL A 463 -9.36 3.67 1.49
C VAL A 463 -7.99 3.42 0.90
N GLY A 464 -7.37 2.30 1.26
CA GLY A 464 -6.06 2.00 0.69
C GLY A 464 -5.57 0.59 0.98
N ALA A 465 -4.63 0.15 0.17
CA ALA A 465 -3.95 -1.11 0.34
C ALA A 465 -2.53 -1.06 -0.25
N GLN A 466 -1.73 -2.04 0.12
CA GLN A 466 -0.42 -2.29 -0.47
C GLN A 466 -0.45 -3.60 -1.24
N LEU A 467 0.12 -3.59 -2.43
CA LEU A 467 0.31 -4.80 -3.22
C LEU A 467 1.57 -5.53 -2.74
N THR A 468 1.39 -6.44 -1.80
CA THR A 468 2.43 -7.39 -1.40
C THR A 468 1.80 -8.57 -0.66
N SER A 469 2.55 -9.65 -0.51
CA SER A 469 2.14 -10.84 0.23
C SER A 469 2.07 -10.58 1.73
N PHE A 470 1.28 -11.37 2.44
CA PHE A 470 1.23 -11.40 3.91
C PHE A 470 0.81 -10.09 4.60
N THR A 471 0.14 -9.18 3.90
CA THR A 471 -0.24 -7.86 4.42
C THR A 471 -1.31 -7.89 5.51
N ALA A 472 -2.01 -9.02 5.65
CA ALA A 472 -3.04 -9.27 6.66
C ALA A 472 -2.82 -10.59 7.42
N ILE A 473 -1.57 -11.01 7.59
CA ILE A 473 -1.25 -12.28 8.27
C ILE A 473 -1.78 -12.31 9.71
N ASN A 474 -1.74 -11.18 10.38
CA ASN A 474 -2.41 -10.91 11.65
C ASN A 474 -3.02 -9.50 11.58
N ILE A 475 -4.19 -9.31 12.19
CA ILE A 475 -4.88 -8.01 12.24
C ILE A 475 -4.91 -7.47 13.68
N ARG A 476 -4.99 -8.35 14.68
CA ARG A 476 -5.14 -8.01 16.10
C ARG A 476 -3.84 -8.16 16.88
N THR A 477 -3.03 -9.16 16.55
CA THR A 477 -1.84 -9.51 17.30
C THR A 477 -0.58 -9.15 16.51
N PRO A 478 0.36 -8.38 17.10
CA PRO A 478 1.64 -8.12 16.47
C PRO A 478 2.36 -9.44 16.15
N ASN A 479 2.94 -9.53 14.96
CA ASN A 479 3.64 -10.72 14.53
C ASN A 479 5.07 -10.74 15.09
N ASN A 480 5.23 -11.28 16.29
CA ASN A 480 6.53 -11.48 16.92
C ASN A 480 7.10 -12.89 16.67
N ALA A 481 6.36 -13.76 15.97
CA ALA A 481 6.63 -15.19 15.97
C ALA A 481 7.74 -15.63 15.00
N ASP A 482 8.03 -14.88 13.93
CA ASP A 482 9.13 -15.20 13.02
C ASP A 482 9.84 -13.96 12.49
N PRO A 483 10.95 -13.55 13.17
CA PRO A 483 11.77 -12.44 12.72
C PRO A 483 12.39 -12.67 11.33
N LYS A 484 12.53 -13.91 10.88
CA LYS A 484 13.16 -14.24 9.60
C LYS A 484 12.21 -14.07 8.42
N MET A 485 10.94 -14.35 8.61
CA MET A 485 9.93 -14.16 7.56
C MET A 485 9.51 -12.69 7.39
N TYR A 486 9.73 -11.87 8.42
CA TYR A 486 9.27 -10.48 8.49
C TYR A 486 10.37 -9.50 8.90
N SER A 487 11.62 -9.82 8.64
CA SER A 487 12.79 -8.98 8.92
C SER A 487 12.81 -7.65 8.13
N TRP A 488 11.72 -7.32 7.49
CA TRP A 488 11.59 -6.18 6.58
C TRP A 488 11.21 -4.90 7.30
N GLY A 489 11.64 -4.75 8.50
CA GLY A 489 11.53 -3.51 9.23
C GLY A 489 11.10 -3.69 10.68
N ALA A 490 11.72 -2.94 11.54
CA ALA A 490 11.55 -2.93 12.99
C ALA A 490 10.17 -2.45 13.48
N ALA A 491 9.17 -2.46 12.62
CA ALA A 491 7.83 -2.06 12.99
C ALA A 491 7.13 -3.14 13.80
N ARG A 492 6.31 -2.75 14.77
CA ARG A 492 5.46 -3.59 15.61
C ARG A 492 4.74 -4.71 14.81
N TRP A 493 4.39 -4.43 13.56
CA TRP A 493 3.65 -5.33 12.68
C TRP A 493 4.51 -5.99 11.60
N GLY A 494 5.80 -5.70 11.50
CA GLY A 494 6.67 -6.17 10.42
C GLY A 494 6.14 -5.77 9.04
N GLY A 495 6.03 -6.72 8.12
CA GLY A 495 5.44 -6.52 6.79
C GLY A 495 3.92 -6.40 6.76
N ASN A 496 3.26 -6.53 7.89
CA ASN A 496 1.81 -6.53 8.05
C ASN A 496 1.23 -5.13 7.80
N TRP A 497 0.82 -4.86 6.60
CA TRP A 497 0.31 -3.54 6.20
C TRP A 497 -1.06 -3.21 6.77
N VAL A 498 -2.00 -4.15 6.73
CA VAL A 498 -3.40 -3.93 7.12
C VAL A 498 -3.55 -3.40 8.54
N PRO A 499 -3.01 -4.06 9.60
CA PRO A 499 -3.14 -3.53 10.95
C PRO A 499 -2.48 -2.16 11.12
N ARG A 500 -1.40 -1.90 10.38
CA ARG A 500 -0.71 -0.61 10.41
C ARG A 500 -1.57 0.51 9.85
N MET A 501 -2.20 0.30 8.70
CA MET A 501 -3.13 1.28 8.13
C MET A 501 -4.33 1.53 9.05
N LEU A 502 -4.82 0.49 9.73
CA LEU A 502 -5.90 0.61 10.70
C LEU A 502 -5.50 1.49 11.90
N GLU A 503 -4.28 1.33 12.42
CA GLU A 503 -3.71 2.21 13.46
C GLU A 503 -3.56 3.66 12.97
N GLN A 504 -3.26 3.87 11.71
CA GLN A 504 -3.11 5.19 11.07
C GLN A 504 -4.45 5.84 10.68
N GLY A 505 -5.55 5.15 10.89
CA GLY A 505 -6.90 5.72 10.77
C GLY A 505 -7.63 5.44 9.45
N VAL A 506 -7.16 4.52 8.60
CA VAL A 506 -7.88 4.15 7.37
C VAL A 506 -9.32 3.71 7.69
N THR A 507 -10.26 4.00 6.79
CA THR A 507 -11.67 3.63 6.95
C THR A 507 -11.96 2.24 6.37
N ALA A 508 -11.31 1.91 5.24
CA ALA A 508 -11.37 0.57 4.66
C ALA A 508 -10.03 0.20 4.00
N THR A 509 -9.69 -1.08 4.08
CA THR A 509 -8.45 -1.62 3.53
C THR A 509 -8.62 -3.10 3.17
N TRP A 510 -7.67 -3.67 2.47
CA TRP A 510 -7.63 -5.10 2.19
C TRP A 510 -6.20 -5.61 2.15
N GLY A 511 -6.06 -6.91 2.28
CA GLY A 511 -4.77 -7.55 2.23
C GLY A 511 -4.86 -9.06 2.16
N ALA A 512 -3.72 -9.72 2.13
CA ALA A 512 -3.60 -11.16 2.01
C ALA A 512 -3.09 -11.79 3.31
N VAL A 513 -3.70 -12.89 3.75
CA VAL A 513 -3.26 -13.64 4.93
C VAL A 513 -2.02 -14.50 4.66
N THR A 514 -1.70 -14.75 3.39
CA THR A 514 -0.52 -15.47 2.92
C THR A 514 -0.15 -14.99 1.52
N GLU A 515 0.54 -15.80 0.69
CA GLU A 515 0.92 -15.47 -0.69
C GLU A 515 -0.29 -15.45 -1.63
N PRO A 516 -0.71 -14.28 -2.19
CA PRO A 516 -1.90 -14.14 -3.03
C PRO A 516 -1.63 -14.38 -4.51
N TYR A 517 -0.38 -14.26 -4.96
CA TYR A 517 0.04 -13.98 -6.33
C TYR A 517 -0.55 -12.65 -6.87
N ALA A 518 0.27 -11.83 -7.47
CA ALA A 518 -0.09 -10.46 -7.87
C ALA A 518 -1.32 -10.40 -8.80
N THR A 519 -1.50 -11.38 -9.67
CA THR A 519 -2.64 -11.47 -10.60
C THR A 519 -3.97 -11.83 -9.94
N ARG A 520 -3.96 -12.19 -8.65
CA ARG A 520 -5.16 -12.52 -7.86
C ARG A 520 -5.38 -11.57 -6.68
N TYR A 521 -4.61 -10.51 -6.62
CA TYR A 521 -4.80 -9.42 -5.66
C TYR A 521 -5.88 -8.46 -6.19
N ALA A 522 -6.77 -7.98 -5.30
CA ALA A 522 -7.74 -6.95 -5.68
C ALA A 522 -6.99 -5.66 -6.04
N GLN A 523 -7.08 -5.25 -7.29
CA GLN A 523 -6.36 -4.09 -7.80
C GLN A 523 -6.97 -2.79 -7.28
N GLY A 524 -6.14 -1.90 -6.70
CA GLY A 524 -6.63 -0.71 -6.03
C GLY A 524 -7.31 0.28 -6.95
N GLY A 525 -6.81 0.46 -8.15
CA GLY A 525 -7.44 1.32 -9.15
C GLY A 525 -8.84 0.86 -9.51
N ASN A 526 -9.05 -0.46 -9.59
CA ASN A 526 -10.38 -1.03 -9.84
C ASN A 526 -11.33 -0.83 -8.65
N VAL A 527 -10.84 -1.02 -7.40
CA VAL A 527 -11.65 -0.73 -6.20
C VAL A 527 -12.06 0.74 -6.16
N PHE A 528 -11.12 1.66 -6.43
CA PHE A 528 -11.38 3.10 -6.37
C PHE A 528 -12.33 3.56 -7.48
N ASP A 529 -12.16 3.06 -8.70
CA ASP A 529 -13.03 3.39 -9.84
C ASP A 529 -14.51 3.08 -9.53
N HIS A 530 -14.77 1.95 -8.90
CA HIS A 530 -16.14 1.58 -8.51
C HIS A 530 -16.65 2.37 -7.32
N LEU A 531 -15.82 2.64 -6.29
CA LEU A 531 -16.18 3.53 -5.20
C LEU A 531 -16.54 4.93 -5.71
N TRP A 532 -15.75 5.47 -6.65
CA TRP A 532 -16.01 6.79 -7.25
C TRP A 532 -17.26 6.79 -8.14
N ALA A 533 -17.64 5.65 -8.68
CA ALA A 533 -18.88 5.46 -9.42
C ALA A 533 -20.12 5.24 -8.53
N GLY A 534 -19.96 5.27 -7.20
CA GLY A 534 -21.07 5.16 -6.25
C GLY A 534 -21.37 3.76 -5.73
N TYR A 535 -20.54 2.76 -6.05
CA TYR A 535 -20.65 1.44 -5.41
C TYR A 535 -20.21 1.53 -3.95
N ASN A 536 -20.77 0.66 -3.09
CA ASN A 536 -20.26 0.54 -1.74
C ASN A 536 -18.91 -0.20 -1.70
N PHE A 537 -18.22 -0.17 -0.56
CA PHE A 537 -16.89 -0.79 -0.42
C PHE A 537 -16.92 -2.29 -0.66
N GLY A 538 -17.92 -3.00 -0.16
CA GLY A 538 -18.06 -4.44 -0.36
C GLY A 538 -18.18 -4.80 -1.84
N ASP A 539 -19.07 -4.13 -2.56
CA ASP A 539 -19.26 -4.34 -4.00
C ASP A 539 -17.95 -4.03 -4.76
N SER A 540 -17.34 -2.86 -4.49
CA SER A 540 -16.12 -2.39 -5.16
C SER A 540 -14.94 -3.36 -4.96
N PHE A 541 -14.76 -3.88 -3.74
CA PHE A 541 -13.73 -4.87 -3.46
C PHE A 541 -13.99 -6.18 -4.23
N TYR A 542 -15.22 -6.68 -4.22
CA TYR A 542 -15.54 -7.94 -4.90
C TYR A 542 -15.54 -7.82 -6.42
N ILE A 543 -15.88 -6.66 -6.99
CA ILE A 543 -15.70 -6.41 -8.43
C ILE A 543 -14.21 -6.48 -8.79
N ALA A 544 -13.35 -5.89 -7.97
CA ALA A 544 -11.90 -5.89 -8.22
C ALA A 544 -11.20 -7.24 -7.88
N GLN A 545 -11.85 -8.10 -7.10
CA GLN A 545 -11.30 -9.37 -6.66
C GLN A 545 -11.68 -10.50 -7.62
N ASN A 546 -10.77 -10.95 -8.47
CA ASN A 546 -11.02 -11.98 -9.47
C ASN A 546 -11.03 -13.43 -8.91
N ALA A 547 -10.52 -13.64 -7.69
CA ALA A 547 -10.42 -14.96 -7.06
C ALA A 547 -11.01 -14.95 -5.65
N VAL A 548 -11.89 -15.90 -5.36
CA VAL A 548 -12.51 -16.15 -4.05
C VAL A 548 -12.20 -17.57 -3.58
N ARG A 549 -12.54 -17.93 -2.32
CA ARG A 549 -12.00 -19.11 -1.63
C ARG A 549 -10.46 -19.10 -1.65
N TRP A 550 -9.88 -17.97 -1.36
CA TRP A 550 -8.47 -17.71 -1.43
C TRP A 550 -7.98 -16.96 -0.17
N VAL A 551 -6.99 -16.14 -0.31
CA VAL A 551 -6.24 -15.57 0.82
C VAL A 551 -6.58 -14.11 1.12
N MET A 552 -7.47 -13.49 0.35
CA MET A 552 -7.79 -12.08 0.50
C MET A 552 -8.81 -11.82 1.60
N VAL A 553 -8.56 -10.76 2.34
CA VAL A 553 -9.40 -10.21 3.41
C VAL A 553 -9.66 -8.74 3.14
N ALA A 554 -10.91 -8.30 3.27
CA ALA A 554 -11.29 -6.90 3.26
C ALA A 554 -11.74 -6.46 4.66
N VAL A 555 -11.23 -5.31 5.13
CA VAL A 555 -11.52 -4.75 6.45
C VAL A 555 -12.16 -3.40 6.29
N GLY A 556 -13.39 -3.26 6.74
CA GLY A 556 -14.22 -2.06 6.61
C GLY A 556 -15.70 -2.40 6.54
N ASP A 557 -16.54 -1.39 6.67
CA ASP A 557 -17.99 -1.52 6.54
C ASP A 557 -18.36 -1.85 5.07
N PRO A 558 -19.00 -2.98 4.77
CA PRO A 558 -19.35 -3.33 3.39
C PRO A 558 -20.30 -2.32 2.74
N LEU A 559 -21.12 -1.64 3.52
CA LEU A 559 -22.11 -0.68 3.03
C LEU A 559 -21.52 0.73 2.83
N TYR A 560 -20.26 0.95 3.20
CA TYR A 560 -19.61 2.24 3.05
C TYR A 560 -19.60 2.69 1.59
N SER A 561 -20.23 3.85 1.31
CA SER A 561 -20.24 4.51 0.01
C SER A 561 -19.88 5.98 0.20
N PRO A 562 -18.70 6.44 -0.23
CA PRO A 562 -18.23 7.78 0.02
C PRO A 562 -19.07 8.80 -0.74
N ARG A 563 -19.41 9.93 -0.09
CA ARG A 563 -20.03 11.06 -0.76
C ARG A 563 -18.95 11.94 -1.40
N LEU A 564 -18.73 11.76 -2.68
CA LEU A 564 -17.63 12.42 -3.41
C LEU A 564 -18.05 13.77 -3.99
N PHE A 565 -19.31 13.96 -4.34
CA PHE A 565 -19.83 15.16 -4.99
C PHE A 565 -21.06 15.70 -4.25
N ALA A 566 -21.20 17.03 -4.20
CA ALA A 566 -22.45 17.64 -3.82
C ALA A 566 -23.44 17.46 -4.99
N HIS A 567 -24.51 16.75 -4.74
CA HIS A 567 -25.68 16.75 -5.64
C HIS A 567 -26.52 17.97 -5.39
#